data_3c12b37e31e4f324d7439e7ca76f4891
#
_entry.id   3c12b37e31e4f324d7439e7ca76f4891
#
_cell.length_a   1.000
_cell.length_b   1.000
_cell.length_c   1.000
_cell.angle_alpha   90.00
_cell.angle_beta   90.00
_cell.angle_gamma   90.00
#
_symmetry.space_group_name_H-M   'P 1'
#
loop_
_entity.id
_entity.type
_entity.pdbx_description
1 polymer ?
#
loop_
_entity_poly.entity_id
_entity_poly.type
_entity_poly.pdbx_seq_one_letter_code
_entity_poly.pdbx_strand_id
1 'polypeptide(L)'
;MVNETINETKEYIVGIDIGSSTVKVSVGEKQKDGSLSVKGVEIQSVNDSVKDGSIEQIMELGKAIDAAKSALEKELNLTLKDAYVGISGAAVSGALYEDFVYINSANNLITESDVRDLTERINKVTTHNNDVIIERILQRYIISDKQEVRNPVGAFGTKLSAEYLLVFCNKVQIERIKQALFHAKLQYKGVCVNHIAQPLALLSKEEQDEGVAIVDIGCDLTDISVVRKGKVCFFASLPIGASSINFDLAQFVSASKSNIEKLKKFYGEAIAENISLDETCSVEVLGHSRKQILKRNVVEIIEERLKDIARFTLKRLREAKLSNKIPCGVILTGGSAYLTNIDQLFSREMNMSVRCADTLYGVDDISKDNVLTTTQSIVVGIMLHGMQHTIGSEVSHTRQEVTAITPPPTQQTPPTPPIPPIHQAPPTPTPTPTPTPPTPPVKEKDSEPEVDSEPDDNGKPGKGNTTDTPPIKEPAPTGGKPGKGRTGINIGGKVMGWIDGISSTFDNLLGNGGNKKDYL
;
A
#
# COMPACT_ATOMS: atom_id res chain seq x y z
N MET A 1 46.09 -1.03 37.86
CA MET A 1 44.63 -0.93 37.62
C MET A 1 44.46 -0.93 36.12
N VAL A 2 44.09 -2.07 35.55
CA VAL A 2 43.80 -2.20 34.12
C VAL A 2 42.37 -1.70 33.96
N ASN A 3 42.19 -0.56 33.29
CA ASN A 3 40.89 -0.11 32.84
C ASN A 3 40.43 -1.12 31.77
N GLU A 4 39.63 -2.08 32.14
CA GLU A 4 38.81 -2.81 31.18
C GLU A 4 37.82 -1.82 30.56
N THR A 5 38.13 -1.33 29.39
CA THR A 5 37.18 -0.67 28.53
C THR A 5 36.18 -1.75 28.16
N ILE A 6 35.03 -1.76 28.80
CA ILE A 6 33.88 -2.57 28.37
C ILE A 6 33.54 -2.05 26.97
N ASN A 7 33.94 -2.81 25.97
CA ASN A 7 33.48 -2.58 24.59
C ASN A 7 31.98 -2.88 24.59
N GLU A 8 31.18 -1.84 24.76
CA GLU A 8 29.72 -1.95 24.62
C GLU A 8 29.41 -2.40 23.18
N THR A 9 28.89 -3.59 23.06
CA THR A 9 28.42 -4.09 21.75
C THR A 9 27.18 -3.30 21.36
N LYS A 10 27.35 -2.42 20.38
CA LYS A 10 26.23 -1.67 19.79
C LYS A 10 25.23 -2.63 19.14
N GLU A 11 23.96 -2.49 19.50
CA GLU A 11 22.86 -3.27 18.93
C GLU A 11 22.23 -2.48 17.76
N TYR A 12 22.42 -2.98 16.54
CA TYR A 12 21.83 -2.40 15.35
C TYR A 12 20.55 -3.14 14.94
N ILE A 13 19.59 -2.38 14.42
CA ILE A 13 18.33 -2.89 13.88
C ILE A 13 18.17 -2.38 12.46
N VAL A 14 17.71 -3.27 11.56
CA VAL A 14 17.44 -2.93 10.17
C VAL A 14 15.95 -3.04 9.91
N GLY A 15 15.39 -1.96 9.38
CA GLY A 15 14.01 -1.90 8.89
C GLY A 15 13.97 -1.79 7.37
N ILE A 16 13.01 -2.45 6.75
CA ILE A 16 12.78 -2.39 5.30
C ILE A 16 11.31 -2.08 5.06
N ASP A 17 11.02 -0.95 4.42
CA ASP A 17 9.70 -0.58 3.93
C ASP A 17 9.62 -0.88 2.43
N ILE A 18 8.72 -1.80 2.05
CA ILE A 18 8.51 -2.21 0.66
C ILE A 18 7.27 -1.48 0.12
N GLY A 19 7.48 -0.36 -0.56
CA GLY A 19 6.43 0.39 -1.25
C GLY A 19 6.33 0.05 -2.74
N SER A 20 5.24 0.46 -3.39
CA SER A 20 5.01 0.21 -4.83
C SER A 20 5.90 1.07 -5.76
N SER A 21 6.49 2.16 -5.27
CA SER A 21 7.41 3.01 -6.05
C SER A 21 8.87 2.82 -5.63
N THR A 22 9.11 2.70 -4.34
CA THR A 22 10.45 2.64 -3.76
C THR A 22 10.49 1.64 -2.62
N VAL A 23 11.65 1.02 -2.44
CA VAL A 23 12.02 0.33 -1.20
C VAL A 23 12.93 1.24 -0.39
N LYS A 24 12.67 1.31 0.92
CA LYS A 24 13.50 2.06 1.87
C LYS A 24 14.15 1.07 2.83
N VAL A 25 15.44 1.17 2.98
CA VAL A 25 16.21 0.39 3.96
C VAL A 25 16.79 1.37 4.98
N SER A 26 16.61 1.10 6.25
CA SER A 26 17.14 1.95 7.31
C SER A 26 17.88 1.15 8.36
N VAL A 27 18.93 1.74 8.91
CA VAL A 27 19.71 1.20 10.03
C VAL A 27 19.59 2.13 11.21
N GLY A 28 19.22 1.56 12.35
CA GLY A 28 19.14 2.27 13.62
C GLY A 28 20.00 1.59 14.70
N GLU A 29 20.48 2.36 15.65
CA GLU A 29 21.18 1.89 16.84
C GLU A 29 20.27 2.10 18.04
N LYS A 30 20.03 1.02 18.79
CA LYS A 30 19.23 1.09 20.02
C LYS A 30 20.04 1.78 21.11
N GLN A 31 19.47 2.81 21.71
CA GLN A 31 20.08 3.55 22.81
C GLN A 31 19.75 2.92 24.17
N LYS A 32 20.53 3.26 25.20
CA LYS A 32 20.35 2.74 26.57
C LYS A 32 19.04 3.14 27.22
N ASP A 33 18.51 4.31 26.86
CA ASP A 33 17.22 4.82 27.32
C ASP A 33 16.02 4.20 26.59
N GLY A 34 16.27 3.34 25.60
CA GLY A 34 15.24 2.69 24.79
C GLY A 34 14.83 3.48 23.56
N SER A 35 15.43 4.64 23.28
CA SER A 35 15.23 5.38 22.04
C SER A 35 15.98 4.75 20.86
N LEU A 36 15.64 5.16 19.65
CA LEU A 36 16.24 4.73 18.40
C LEU A 36 17.07 5.86 17.79
N SER A 37 18.37 5.66 17.62
CA SER A 37 19.21 6.58 16.85
C SER A 37 19.34 6.07 15.42
N VAL A 38 18.71 6.74 14.45
CA VAL A 38 18.77 6.37 13.03
C VAL A 38 20.13 6.76 12.46
N LYS A 39 20.86 5.80 11.90
CA LYS A 39 22.21 5.99 11.36
C LYS A 39 22.22 6.27 9.85
N GLY A 40 21.27 5.72 9.12
CA GLY A 40 21.15 5.93 7.70
C GLY A 40 19.84 5.40 7.12
N VAL A 41 19.43 5.97 6.02
CA VAL A 41 18.27 5.54 5.22
C VAL A 41 18.65 5.61 3.74
N GLU A 42 18.51 4.48 3.04
CA GLU A 42 18.68 4.41 1.60
C GLU A 42 17.36 4.09 0.91
N ILE A 43 17.13 4.75 -0.22
CA ILE A 43 15.90 4.65 -1.00
C ILE A 43 16.24 4.22 -2.42
N GLN A 44 15.66 3.10 -2.86
CA GLN A 44 15.83 2.59 -4.22
C GLN A 44 14.49 2.42 -4.94
N SER A 45 14.47 2.62 -6.26
CA SER A 45 13.28 2.33 -7.07
C SER A 45 13.02 0.82 -7.14
N VAL A 46 11.76 0.42 -7.07
CA VAL A 46 11.36 -0.99 -7.22
C VAL A 46 11.03 -1.38 -8.68
N ASN A 47 11.07 -0.44 -9.62
CA ASN A 47 10.92 -0.67 -11.06
C ASN A 47 9.71 -1.56 -11.42
N ASP A 48 8.52 -1.20 -10.93
CA ASP A 48 7.26 -1.94 -11.12
C ASP A 48 7.30 -3.40 -10.56
N SER A 49 8.26 -3.75 -9.68
CA SER A 49 8.34 -5.09 -9.06
C SER A 49 7.33 -5.30 -7.91
N VAL A 50 6.71 -4.22 -7.43
CA VAL A 50 5.66 -4.23 -6.41
C VAL A 50 4.46 -3.47 -6.94
N LYS A 51 3.27 -4.06 -6.83
CA LYS A 51 2.01 -3.45 -7.24
C LYS A 51 0.94 -3.68 -6.20
N ASP A 52 0.21 -2.62 -5.84
CA ASP A 52 -0.88 -2.67 -4.85
C ASP A 52 -0.45 -3.37 -3.53
N GLY A 53 0.82 -3.20 -3.12
CA GLY A 53 1.43 -3.84 -1.97
C GLY A 53 1.82 -5.32 -2.18
N SER A 54 1.58 -5.91 -3.36
CA SER A 54 1.98 -7.27 -3.70
C SER A 54 3.32 -7.29 -4.44
N ILE A 55 4.23 -8.20 -4.03
CA ILE A 55 5.51 -8.40 -4.72
C ILE A 55 5.23 -9.25 -5.97
N GLU A 56 5.48 -8.70 -7.17
CA GLU A 56 5.29 -9.39 -8.44
C GLU A 56 6.62 -9.96 -8.97
N GLN A 57 7.71 -9.20 -8.82
CA GLN A 57 9.04 -9.58 -9.33
C GLN A 57 10.06 -9.67 -8.20
N ILE A 58 10.16 -10.84 -7.60
CA ILE A 58 10.97 -11.10 -6.38
C ILE A 58 12.45 -10.75 -6.60
N MET A 59 13.03 -11.14 -7.75
CA MET A 59 14.44 -10.91 -8.02
C MET A 59 14.78 -9.42 -8.21
N GLU A 60 13.92 -8.67 -8.87
CA GLU A 60 14.13 -7.22 -9.06
C GLU A 60 14.02 -6.46 -7.74
N LEU A 61 13.02 -6.81 -6.90
CA LEU A 61 12.93 -6.29 -5.55
C LEU A 61 14.18 -6.65 -4.72
N GLY A 62 14.65 -7.90 -4.80
CA GLY A 62 15.86 -8.35 -4.12
C GLY A 62 17.09 -7.54 -4.52
N LYS A 63 17.26 -7.21 -5.81
CA LYS A 63 18.35 -6.34 -6.30
C LYS A 63 18.23 -4.92 -5.74
N ALA A 64 17.03 -4.35 -5.69
CA ALA A 64 16.80 -3.02 -5.13
C ALA A 64 17.13 -2.97 -3.63
N ILE A 65 16.75 -4.01 -2.87
CA ILE A 65 17.11 -4.15 -1.46
C ILE A 65 18.62 -4.30 -1.29
N ASP A 66 19.29 -5.13 -2.11
CA ASP A 66 20.77 -5.35 -2.04
C ASP A 66 21.52 -4.06 -2.38
N ALA A 67 21.03 -3.28 -3.34
CA ALA A 67 21.62 -1.98 -3.68
C ALA A 67 21.53 -0.98 -2.50
N ALA A 68 20.36 -0.85 -1.88
CA ALA A 68 20.17 0.02 -0.70
C ALA A 68 21.02 -0.45 0.48
N LYS A 69 21.00 -1.77 0.76
CA LYS A 69 21.82 -2.40 1.80
C LYS A 69 23.29 -2.13 1.59
N SER A 70 23.81 -2.38 0.38
CA SER A 70 25.24 -2.23 0.07
C SER A 70 25.71 -0.77 0.19
N ALA A 71 24.86 0.20 -0.13
CA ALA A 71 25.14 1.62 0.08
C ALA A 71 25.29 1.93 1.57
N LEU A 72 24.36 1.49 2.42
CA LEU A 72 24.42 1.66 3.87
C LEU A 72 25.59 0.93 4.52
N GLU A 73 25.90 -0.31 4.09
CA GLU A 73 27.05 -1.05 4.58
C GLU A 73 28.37 -0.31 4.32
N LYS A 74 28.49 0.29 3.13
CA LYS A 74 29.65 1.09 2.75
C LYS A 74 29.72 2.41 3.54
N GLU A 75 28.60 3.12 3.66
CA GLU A 75 28.53 4.41 4.36
C GLU A 75 28.85 4.26 5.84
N LEU A 76 28.22 3.26 6.50
CA LEU A 76 28.31 3.04 7.93
C LEU A 76 29.48 2.15 8.35
N ASN A 77 30.19 1.55 7.40
CA ASN A 77 31.25 0.54 7.61
C ASN A 77 30.74 -0.61 8.49
N LEU A 78 29.55 -1.13 8.19
CA LEU A 78 28.86 -2.21 8.92
C LEU A 78 28.57 -3.37 7.95
N THR A 79 28.28 -4.53 8.52
CA THR A 79 27.69 -5.66 7.79
C THR A 79 26.29 -5.93 8.31
N LEU A 80 25.29 -5.81 7.47
CA LEU A 80 23.88 -6.01 7.81
C LEU A 80 23.52 -7.50 7.59
N LYS A 81 23.01 -8.15 8.63
CA LYS A 81 22.77 -9.61 8.62
C LYS A 81 21.31 -9.98 8.49
N ASP A 82 20.43 -9.26 9.18
CA ASP A 82 19.00 -9.54 9.26
C ASP A 82 18.19 -8.25 9.22
N ALA A 83 16.90 -8.36 8.90
CA ALA A 83 16.01 -7.21 8.83
C ALA A 83 14.56 -7.55 9.22
N TYR A 84 13.87 -6.57 9.81
CA TYR A 84 12.42 -6.53 9.90
C TYR A 84 11.84 -5.88 8.64
N VAL A 85 10.71 -6.39 8.16
CA VAL A 85 10.10 -5.94 6.91
C VAL A 85 8.67 -5.46 7.15
N GLY A 86 8.34 -4.31 6.62
CA GLY A 86 6.98 -3.78 6.61
C GLY A 86 6.12 -4.40 5.52
N ILE A 87 4.84 -4.55 5.81
CA ILE A 87 3.83 -5.07 4.88
C ILE A 87 2.52 -4.29 5.00
N SER A 88 1.86 -4.03 3.86
CA SER A 88 0.52 -3.44 3.78
C SER A 88 -0.25 -4.00 2.57
N GLY A 89 -1.38 -3.40 2.23
CA GLY A 89 -2.19 -3.76 1.07
C GLY A 89 -3.06 -5.00 1.28
N ALA A 90 -3.50 -5.59 0.18
CA ALA A 90 -4.48 -6.70 0.17
C ALA A 90 -3.99 -7.99 0.86
N ALA A 91 -2.68 -8.11 1.10
CA ALA A 91 -2.10 -9.27 1.79
C ALA A 91 -2.33 -9.24 3.31
N VAL A 92 -2.84 -8.13 3.85
CA VAL A 92 -3.04 -7.90 5.29
C VAL A 92 -4.50 -7.59 5.56
N SER A 93 -5.06 -8.18 6.60
CA SER A 93 -6.41 -7.91 7.06
C SER A 93 -6.51 -7.96 8.59
N GLY A 94 -7.57 -7.38 9.14
CA GLY A 94 -7.82 -7.37 10.57
C GLY A 94 -9.26 -7.74 10.90
N ALA A 95 -9.45 -8.52 11.96
CA ALA A 95 -10.77 -8.84 12.49
C ALA A 95 -10.80 -8.75 14.02
N LEU A 96 -11.91 -8.27 14.56
CA LEU A 96 -12.15 -8.31 15.99
C LEU A 96 -12.59 -9.72 16.38
N TYR A 97 -11.95 -10.24 17.41
CA TYR A 97 -12.21 -11.54 17.99
C TYR A 97 -12.42 -11.42 19.49
N GLU A 98 -13.45 -12.03 20.03
CA GLU A 98 -13.74 -12.08 21.45
C GLU A 98 -13.74 -13.53 21.93
N ASP A 99 -13.06 -13.79 23.06
CA ASP A 99 -13.17 -15.04 23.81
C ASP A 99 -13.32 -14.76 25.30
N PHE A 100 -13.69 -15.77 26.08
CA PHE A 100 -13.97 -15.60 27.50
C PHE A 100 -13.59 -16.81 28.33
N VAL A 101 -13.49 -16.60 29.66
CA VAL A 101 -13.40 -17.62 30.69
C VAL A 101 -14.44 -17.35 31.77
N TYR A 102 -14.97 -18.40 32.39
CA TYR A 102 -15.78 -18.28 33.59
C TYR A 102 -14.88 -18.22 34.83
N ILE A 103 -15.24 -17.38 35.80
CA ILE A 103 -14.51 -17.23 37.04
C ILE A 103 -14.99 -18.26 38.02
N ASN A 104 -14.09 -19.16 38.43
CA ASN A 104 -14.39 -20.26 39.32
C ASN A 104 -13.88 -20.07 40.76
N SER A 105 -13.36 -18.86 41.08
CA SER A 105 -12.92 -18.51 42.42
C SER A 105 -14.11 -18.43 43.38
N ALA A 106 -13.96 -18.93 44.63
CA ALA A 106 -15.03 -18.99 45.62
C ALA A 106 -15.67 -17.63 45.95
N ASN A 107 -14.93 -16.54 45.71
CA ASN A 107 -15.34 -15.17 45.96
C ASN A 107 -15.61 -14.36 44.68
N ASN A 108 -15.63 -15.01 43.53
CA ASN A 108 -15.82 -14.40 42.19
C ASN A 108 -14.82 -13.23 41.90
N LEU A 109 -13.63 -13.23 42.53
CA LEU A 109 -12.57 -12.31 42.19
C LEU A 109 -11.73 -12.83 41.05
N ILE A 110 -11.53 -11.99 40.06
CA ILE A 110 -10.71 -12.30 38.88
C ILE A 110 -9.24 -12.29 39.31
N THR A 111 -8.52 -13.36 38.94
CA THR A 111 -7.11 -13.57 39.28
C THR A 111 -6.22 -13.41 38.03
N GLU A 112 -4.90 -13.32 38.25
CA GLU A 112 -3.93 -13.38 37.17
C GLU A 112 -3.99 -14.70 36.37
N SER A 113 -4.41 -15.81 37.03
CA SER A 113 -4.59 -17.09 36.36
C SER A 113 -5.70 -17.02 35.33
N ASP A 114 -6.85 -16.39 35.68
CA ASP A 114 -7.97 -16.23 34.77
C ASP A 114 -7.56 -15.42 33.52
N VAL A 115 -6.76 -14.39 33.70
CA VAL A 115 -6.20 -13.57 32.61
C VAL A 115 -5.25 -14.39 31.74
N ARG A 116 -4.37 -15.20 32.36
CA ARG A 116 -3.47 -16.09 31.61
C ARG A 116 -4.25 -17.13 30.80
N ASP A 117 -5.21 -17.80 31.43
CA ASP A 117 -6.02 -18.82 30.77
C ASP A 117 -6.75 -18.25 29.55
N LEU A 118 -7.32 -17.04 29.67
CA LEU A 118 -7.95 -16.32 28.57
C LEU A 118 -6.94 -15.97 27.46
N THR A 119 -5.76 -15.47 27.84
CA THR A 119 -4.69 -15.13 26.90
C THR A 119 -4.19 -16.38 26.15
N GLU A 120 -4.02 -17.50 26.85
CA GLU A 120 -3.62 -18.76 26.22
C GLU A 120 -4.68 -19.28 25.22
N ARG A 121 -5.96 -19.11 25.51
CA ARG A 121 -7.04 -19.44 24.57
C ARG A 121 -6.93 -18.61 23.29
N ILE A 122 -6.75 -17.29 23.43
CA ILE A 122 -6.55 -16.38 22.30
C ILE A 122 -5.30 -16.76 21.48
N ASN A 123 -4.21 -17.17 22.15
CA ASN A 123 -2.97 -17.57 21.47
C ASN A 123 -3.10 -18.88 20.70
N LYS A 124 -4.04 -19.74 21.09
CA LYS A 124 -4.35 -21.02 20.40
C LYS A 124 -5.26 -20.82 19.17
N VAL A 125 -5.82 -19.62 18.96
CA VAL A 125 -6.62 -19.32 17.76
C VAL A 125 -5.74 -19.45 16.52
N THR A 126 -6.19 -20.25 15.58
CA THR A 126 -5.51 -20.51 14.30
C THR A 126 -6.43 -20.15 13.13
N THR A 127 -5.86 -19.95 11.96
CA THR A 127 -6.60 -19.70 10.73
C THR A 127 -6.74 -20.98 9.92
N HIS A 128 -7.82 -21.13 9.19
CA HIS A 128 -8.06 -22.29 8.31
C HIS A 128 -7.57 -22.08 6.88
N ASN A 129 -7.29 -20.83 6.49
CA ASN A 129 -6.89 -20.46 5.14
C ASN A 129 -5.36 -20.31 5.02
N ASN A 130 -4.92 -19.86 3.86
CA ASN A 130 -3.51 -19.59 3.57
C ASN A 130 -2.95 -18.35 4.28
N ASP A 131 -3.58 -17.94 5.38
CA ASP A 131 -3.18 -16.80 6.20
C ASP A 131 -2.51 -17.25 7.50
N VAL A 132 -1.75 -16.37 8.13
CA VAL A 132 -1.21 -16.51 9.48
C VAL A 132 -1.61 -15.30 10.31
N ILE A 133 -1.84 -15.50 11.60
CA ILE A 133 -2.00 -14.41 12.56
C ILE A 133 -0.59 -13.93 12.92
N ILE A 134 -0.28 -12.70 12.54
CA ILE A 134 1.03 -12.09 12.81
C ILE A 134 1.02 -11.20 14.04
N GLU A 135 -0.17 -10.67 14.42
CA GLU A 135 -0.34 -9.82 15.60
C GLU A 135 -1.67 -10.11 16.29
N ARG A 136 -1.68 -9.95 17.62
CA ARG A 136 -2.86 -10.04 18.48
C ARG A 136 -2.89 -8.82 19.40
N ILE A 137 -3.70 -7.81 19.06
CA ILE A 137 -3.74 -6.54 19.78
C ILE A 137 -4.94 -6.52 20.72
N LEU A 138 -4.70 -6.66 22.03
CA LEU A 138 -5.76 -6.56 23.04
C LEU A 138 -6.46 -5.20 22.95
N GLN A 139 -7.76 -5.21 22.71
CA GLN A 139 -8.58 -3.99 22.66
C GLN A 139 -9.14 -3.64 24.05
N ARG A 140 -9.77 -4.59 24.71
CA ARG A 140 -10.39 -4.38 26.02
C ARG A 140 -10.67 -5.68 26.74
N TYR A 141 -10.79 -5.59 28.08
CA TYR A 141 -11.42 -6.61 28.90
C TYR A 141 -12.85 -6.21 29.25
N ILE A 142 -13.74 -7.19 29.36
CA ILE A 142 -15.16 -7.00 29.70
C ILE A 142 -15.52 -7.96 30.82
N ILE A 143 -16.07 -7.46 31.91
CA ILE A 143 -16.50 -8.23 33.07
C ILE A 143 -18.01 -8.42 33.02
N SER A 144 -18.47 -9.66 33.14
CA SER A 144 -19.89 -10.05 33.18
C SER A 144 -20.73 -9.41 32.06
N ASP A 145 -20.13 -9.31 30.84
CA ASP A 145 -20.73 -8.77 29.60
C ASP A 145 -21.16 -7.29 29.65
N LYS A 146 -20.72 -6.53 30.66
CA LYS A 146 -21.18 -5.16 30.87
C LYS A 146 -20.07 -4.14 31.11
N GLN A 147 -19.07 -4.47 31.90
CA GLN A 147 -18.09 -3.51 32.38
C GLN A 147 -16.77 -3.62 31.63
N GLU A 148 -16.45 -2.59 30.81
CA GLU A 148 -15.12 -2.47 30.21
C GLU A 148 -14.11 -2.02 31.26
N VAL A 149 -12.96 -2.73 31.33
CA VAL A 149 -11.85 -2.42 32.26
C VAL A 149 -10.50 -2.50 31.56
N ARG A 150 -9.52 -1.75 32.05
CA ARG A 150 -8.13 -1.85 31.58
C ARG A 150 -7.38 -3.01 32.24
N ASN A 151 -7.53 -3.17 33.54
CA ASN A 151 -6.97 -4.28 34.31
C ASN A 151 -8.12 -5.01 35.04
N PRO A 152 -8.39 -6.27 34.71
CA PRO A 152 -9.46 -7.03 35.34
C PRO A 152 -9.08 -7.68 36.66
N VAL A 153 -7.77 -7.82 36.99
CA VAL A 153 -7.30 -8.51 38.19
C VAL A 153 -7.78 -7.80 39.46
N GLY A 154 -8.37 -8.56 40.38
CA GLY A 154 -8.97 -8.06 41.61
C GLY A 154 -10.40 -7.52 41.46
N ALA A 155 -10.93 -7.43 40.26
CA ALA A 155 -12.34 -7.07 40.02
C ALA A 155 -13.27 -8.26 40.33
N PHE A 156 -14.53 -7.95 40.67
CA PHE A 156 -15.57 -8.94 40.93
C PHE A 156 -16.37 -9.25 39.68
N GLY A 157 -16.54 -10.53 39.33
CA GLY A 157 -17.31 -10.93 38.16
C GLY A 157 -17.39 -12.45 38.01
N THR A 158 -18.38 -12.93 37.26
CA THR A 158 -18.58 -14.36 36.99
C THR A 158 -18.00 -14.79 35.63
N LYS A 159 -17.70 -13.81 34.75
CA LYS A 159 -17.17 -14.03 33.41
C LYS A 159 -16.18 -12.93 33.08
N LEU A 160 -15.04 -13.30 32.54
CA LEU A 160 -14.05 -12.39 31.98
C LEU A 160 -13.94 -12.63 30.47
N SER A 161 -14.28 -11.63 29.65
CA SER A 161 -14.07 -11.62 28.21
C SER A 161 -12.90 -10.71 27.83
N ALA A 162 -12.23 -10.99 26.72
CA ALA A 162 -11.27 -10.10 26.11
C ALA A 162 -11.53 -9.98 24.60
N GLU A 163 -11.55 -8.75 24.11
CA GLU A 163 -11.65 -8.46 22.68
C GLU A 163 -10.26 -8.14 22.13
N TYR A 164 -9.87 -8.80 21.06
CA TYR A 164 -8.60 -8.62 20.37
C TYR A 164 -8.83 -8.22 18.92
N LEU A 165 -7.99 -7.34 18.39
CA LEU A 165 -7.80 -7.18 16.96
C LEU A 165 -6.76 -8.23 16.52
N LEU A 166 -7.21 -9.25 15.81
CA LEU A 166 -6.35 -10.24 15.17
C LEU A 166 -5.92 -9.71 13.82
N VAL A 167 -4.62 -9.75 13.54
CA VAL A 167 -4.03 -9.26 12.29
C VAL A 167 -3.53 -10.43 11.49
N PHE A 168 -4.04 -10.58 10.29
CA PHE A 168 -3.76 -11.69 9.39
C PHE A 168 -2.84 -11.23 8.26
N CYS A 169 -1.96 -12.11 7.84
CA CYS A 169 -1.12 -11.91 6.67
C CYS A 169 -1.10 -13.18 5.81
N ASN A 170 -1.15 -12.99 4.49
CA ASN A 170 -1.07 -14.09 3.54
C ASN A 170 0.33 -14.72 3.55
N LYS A 171 0.39 -16.05 3.71
CA LYS A 171 1.65 -16.83 3.77
C LYS A 171 2.49 -16.66 2.50
N VAL A 172 1.85 -16.60 1.34
CA VAL A 172 2.56 -16.45 0.06
C VAL A 172 3.34 -15.14 0.01
N GLN A 173 2.74 -14.07 0.55
CA GLN A 173 3.43 -12.77 0.59
C GLN A 173 4.65 -12.80 1.54
N ILE A 174 4.53 -13.45 2.68
CA ILE A 174 5.67 -13.65 3.60
C ILE A 174 6.79 -14.44 2.91
N GLU A 175 6.45 -15.50 2.18
CA GLU A 175 7.45 -16.29 1.45
C GLU A 175 8.10 -15.46 0.32
N ARG A 176 7.36 -14.62 -0.40
CA ARG A 176 7.92 -13.69 -1.39
C ARG A 176 8.91 -12.70 -0.75
N ILE A 177 8.58 -12.17 0.44
CA ILE A 177 9.48 -11.32 1.22
C ILE A 177 10.77 -12.07 1.56
N LYS A 178 10.67 -13.29 2.10
CA LYS A 178 11.85 -14.10 2.44
C LYS A 178 12.73 -14.37 1.23
N GLN A 179 12.14 -14.65 0.08
CA GLN A 179 12.90 -14.85 -1.17
C GLN A 179 13.59 -13.56 -1.64
N ALA A 180 12.92 -12.41 -1.56
CA ALA A 180 13.54 -11.12 -1.89
C ALA A 180 14.72 -10.81 -0.96
N LEU A 181 14.57 -11.04 0.36
CA LEU A 181 15.67 -10.90 1.31
C LEU A 181 16.83 -11.86 1.05
N PHE A 182 16.52 -13.11 0.67
CA PHE A 182 17.55 -14.09 0.30
C PHE A 182 18.40 -13.59 -0.88
N HIS A 183 17.77 -13.00 -1.91
CA HIS A 183 18.50 -12.39 -3.03
C HIS A 183 19.34 -11.18 -2.60
N ALA A 184 18.91 -10.44 -1.57
CA ALA A 184 19.66 -9.34 -0.96
C ALA A 184 20.69 -9.81 0.08
N LYS A 185 20.85 -11.13 0.31
CA LYS A 185 21.74 -11.73 1.32
C LYS A 185 21.44 -11.24 2.73
N LEU A 186 20.16 -11.05 3.04
CA LEU A 186 19.64 -10.72 4.36
C LEU A 186 18.81 -11.87 4.92
N GLN A 187 18.92 -12.10 6.23
CA GLN A 187 18.04 -13.02 6.93
C GLN A 187 16.72 -12.32 7.28
N TYR A 188 15.62 -13.03 7.16
CA TYR A 188 14.32 -12.58 7.62
C TYR A 188 14.24 -12.68 9.15
N LYS A 189 14.05 -11.54 9.82
CA LYS A 189 13.90 -11.46 11.28
C LYS A 189 12.46 -11.43 11.71
N GLY A 190 11.60 -10.78 10.93
CA GLY A 190 10.18 -10.68 11.19
C GLY A 190 9.46 -9.77 10.21
N VAL A 191 8.13 -9.87 10.18
CA VAL A 191 7.26 -8.97 9.43
C VAL A 191 6.48 -8.10 10.40
N CYS A 192 6.28 -6.83 10.04
CA CYS A 192 5.46 -5.88 10.76
C CYS A 192 4.43 -5.28 9.82
N VAL A 193 3.21 -5.04 10.29
CA VAL A 193 2.20 -4.35 9.49
C VAL A 193 2.45 -2.85 9.53
N ASN A 194 2.54 -2.21 8.36
CA ASN A 194 2.80 -0.77 8.27
C ASN A 194 1.80 0.05 9.10
N HIS A 195 0.53 -0.36 9.13
CA HIS A 195 -0.53 0.27 9.92
C HIS A 195 -0.29 0.23 11.44
N ILE A 196 0.56 -0.69 11.93
CA ILE A 196 0.92 -0.82 13.34
C ILE A 196 2.26 -0.13 13.61
N ALA A 197 3.19 -0.23 12.67
CA ALA A 197 4.52 0.35 12.76
C ALA A 197 4.48 1.88 12.70
N GLN A 198 3.83 2.43 11.68
CA GLN A 198 3.84 3.87 11.41
C GLN A 198 3.33 4.74 12.57
N PRO A 199 2.25 4.37 13.28
CA PRO A 199 1.79 5.10 14.47
C PRO A 199 2.87 5.27 15.55
N LEU A 200 3.80 4.32 15.70
CA LEU A 200 4.88 4.41 16.69
C LEU A 200 5.84 5.57 16.39
N ALA A 201 5.96 5.92 15.11
CA ALA A 201 6.85 6.98 14.65
C ALA A 201 6.15 8.33 14.41
N LEU A 202 4.81 8.38 14.30
CA LEU A 202 4.10 9.60 13.91
C LEU A 202 3.24 10.23 15.00
N LEU A 203 2.93 9.50 16.07
CA LEU A 203 1.95 9.95 17.05
C LEU A 203 2.57 10.31 18.37
N SER A 204 2.18 11.47 18.92
CA SER A 204 2.42 11.79 20.31
C SER A 204 1.65 10.85 21.23
N LYS A 205 2.03 10.82 22.50
CA LYS A 205 1.36 9.98 23.50
C LYS A 205 -0.11 10.38 23.68
N GLU A 206 -0.38 11.68 23.65
CA GLU A 206 -1.71 12.26 23.78
C GLU A 206 -2.60 11.83 22.60
N GLU A 207 -2.10 11.94 21.37
CA GLU A 207 -2.85 11.51 20.18
C GLU A 207 -3.17 10.01 20.20
N GLN A 208 -2.22 9.19 20.67
CA GLN A 208 -2.44 7.75 20.83
C GLN A 208 -3.54 7.43 21.85
N ASP A 209 -3.57 8.15 22.97
CA ASP A 209 -4.55 7.90 24.03
C ASP A 209 -5.95 8.43 23.68
N GLU A 210 -6.05 9.65 23.15
CA GLU A 210 -7.33 10.31 22.85
C GLU A 210 -8.01 9.73 21.60
N GLY A 211 -7.27 9.52 20.55
CA GLY A 211 -7.75 8.94 19.31
C GLY A 211 -7.51 9.79 18.08
N VAL A 212 -6.89 9.20 17.08
CA VAL A 212 -6.48 9.83 15.83
C VAL A 212 -6.52 8.82 14.69
N ALA A 213 -6.74 9.28 13.46
CA ALA A 213 -6.52 8.49 12.26
C ALA A 213 -5.26 8.96 11.54
N ILE A 214 -4.44 8.03 11.05
CA ILE A 214 -3.37 8.29 10.10
C ILE A 214 -3.86 7.85 8.72
N VAL A 215 -3.61 8.68 7.71
CA VAL A 215 -3.89 8.39 6.30
C VAL A 215 -2.59 8.58 5.52
N ASP A 216 -1.98 7.48 5.13
CA ASP A 216 -0.75 7.45 4.34
C ASP A 216 -1.10 7.31 2.85
N ILE A 217 -0.90 8.38 2.09
CA ILE A 217 -1.18 8.40 0.66
C ILE A 217 0.10 8.04 -0.10
N GLY A 218 0.26 6.73 -0.33
CA GLY A 218 1.38 6.14 -1.05
C GLY A 218 1.26 6.24 -2.57
N CYS A 219 2.05 5.42 -3.29
CA CYS A 219 1.99 5.37 -4.76
C CYS A 219 0.70 4.71 -5.24
N ASP A 220 0.47 3.45 -4.92
CA ASP A 220 -0.70 2.69 -5.37
C ASP A 220 -1.78 2.58 -4.30
N LEU A 221 -1.39 2.66 -3.02
CA LEU A 221 -2.26 2.47 -1.88
C LEU A 221 -2.44 3.75 -1.08
N THR A 222 -3.59 3.86 -0.42
CA THR A 222 -3.80 4.75 0.72
C THR A 222 -4.11 3.89 1.93
N ASP A 223 -3.21 3.92 2.90
CA ASP A 223 -3.30 3.16 4.14
C ASP A 223 -3.94 4.00 5.24
N ILE A 224 -4.92 3.42 5.93
CA ILE A 224 -5.67 4.07 7.02
C ILE A 224 -5.39 3.30 8.29
N SER A 225 -4.96 3.98 9.35
CA SER A 225 -4.79 3.42 10.69
C SER A 225 -5.52 4.27 11.71
N VAL A 226 -6.25 3.67 12.64
CA VAL A 226 -6.88 4.38 13.75
C VAL A 226 -6.31 3.89 15.06
N VAL A 227 -5.76 4.82 15.83
CA VAL A 227 -5.19 4.57 17.15
C VAL A 227 -6.07 5.21 18.21
N ARG A 228 -6.38 4.47 19.26
CA ARG A 228 -7.12 4.94 20.44
C ARG A 228 -6.70 4.16 21.67
N LYS A 229 -6.68 4.85 22.81
CA LYS A 229 -6.29 4.23 24.10
C LYS A 229 -4.91 3.55 24.01
N GLY A 230 -3.99 4.15 23.23
CA GLY A 230 -2.64 3.65 23.00
C GLY A 230 -2.52 2.43 22.08
N LYS A 231 -3.54 2.10 21.28
CA LYS A 231 -3.57 0.88 20.44
C LYS A 231 -4.18 1.14 19.09
N VAL A 232 -3.68 0.44 18.07
CA VAL A 232 -4.38 0.34 16.78
C VAL A 232 -5.68 -0.43 16.99
N CYS A 233 -6.80 0.20 16.71
CA CYS A 233 -8.13 -0.41 16.84
C CYS A 233 -8.81 -0.68 15.50
N PHE A 234 -8.30 -0.11 14.41
CA PHE A 234 -8.78 -0.33 13.05
C PHE A 234 -7.67 0.00 12.07
N PHE A 235 -7.64 -0.72 10.96
CA PHE A 235 -6.83 -0.37 9.80
C PHE A 235 -7.48 -0.86 8.51
N ALA A 236 -7.13 -0.22 7.39
CA ALA A 236 -7.55 -0.61 6.05
C ALA A 236 -6.59 -0.05 5.00
N SER A 237 -6.42 -0.76 3.89
CA SER A 237 -5.74 -0.25 2.69
C SER A 237 -6.77 -0.02 1.59
N LEU A 238 -6.68 1.12 0.93
CA LEU A 238 -7.45 1.47 -0.26
C LEU A 238 -6.53 1.36 -1.48
N PRO A 239 -6.88 0.60 -2.54
CA PRO A 239 -6.07 0.50 -3.76
C PRO A 239 -6.26 1.75 -4.65
N ILE A 240 -5.95 2.90 -4.10
CA ILE A 240 -5.94 4.20 -4.74
C ILE A 240 -4.82 5.03 -4.11
N GLY A 241 -4.00 5.68 -4.92
CA GLY A 241 -2.88 6.49 -4.46
C GLY A 241 -2.40 7.47 -5.53
N ALA A 242 -1.16 7.91 -5.42
CA ALA A 242 -0.55 8.89 -6.33
C ALA A 242 -0.48 8.41 -7.78
N SER A 243 -0.40 7.08 -8.03
CA SER A 243 -0.41 6.52 -9.39
C SER A 243 -1.74 6.76 -10.10
N SER A 244 -2.86 6.81 -9.37
CA SER A 244 -4.16 7.17 -9.92
C SER A 244 -4.19 8.62 -10.41
N ILE A 245 -3.58 9.54 -9.66
CA ILE A 245 -3.40 10.94 -10.10
C ILE A 245 -2.55 10.99 -11.38
N ASN A 246 -1.45 10.24 -11.41
CA ASN A 246 -0.57 10.18 -12.58
C ASN A 246 -1.29 9.61 -13.80
N PHE A 247 -2.14 8.60 -13.61
CA PHE A 247 -2.95 8.01 -14.68
C PHE A 247 -3.91 9.06 -15.27
N ASP A 248 -4.63 9.81 -14.46
CA ASP A 248 -5.56 10.84 -14.91
C ASP A 248 -4.84 11.98 -15.64
N LEU A 249 -3.70 12.43 -15.11
CA LEU A 249 -2.84 13.42 -15.77
C LEU A 249 -2.31 12.91 -17.12
N ALA A 250 -1.96 11.63 -17.22
CA ALA A 250 -1.49 11.04 -18.47
C ALA A 250 -2.59 10.96 -19.55
N GLN A 251 -3.85 10.81 -19.17
CA GLN A 251 -5.00 10.91 -20.09
C GLN A 251 -5.20 12.34 -20.60
N PHE A 252 -4.86 13.34 -19.80
CA PHE A 252 -4.97 14.75 -20.17
C PHE A 252 -3.77 15.22 -21.02
N VAL A 253 -2.56 14.76 -20.66
CA VAL A 253 -1.32 15.14 -21.33
C VAL A 253 -0.57 13.90 -21.78
N SER A 254 -0.39 13.72 -23.08
CA SER A 254 0.37 12.59 -23.65
C SER A 254 1.87 12.77 -23.36
N ALA A 255 2.30 12.45 -22.13
CA ALA A 255 3.66 12.56 -21.68
C ALA A 255 4.17 11.25 -21.03
N SER A 256 5.49 11.12 -20.88
CA SER A 256 6.08 9.95 -20.21
C SER A 256 5.71 9.90 -18.73
N LYS A 257 5.74 8.70 -18.11
CA LYS A 257 5.51 8.52 -16.65
C LYS A 257 6.38 9.50 -15.84
N SER A 258 7.65 9.68 -16.21
CA SER A 258 8.59 10.59 -15.54
C SER A 258 8.17 12.06 -15.67
N ASN A 259 7.70 12.49 -16.85
CA ASN A 259 7.27 13.86 -17.06
C ASN A 259 5.94 14.18 -16.38
N ILE A 260 5.02 13.20 -16.30
CA ILE A 260 3.79 13.31 -15.50
C ILE A 260 4.13 13.44 -14.00
N GLU A 261 5.04 12.63 -13.50
CA GLU A 261 5.46 12.73 -12.09
C GLU A 261 6.12 14.07 -11.77
N LYS A 262 6.96 14.59 -12.70
CA LYS A 262 7.52 15.95 -12.59
C LYS A 262 6.43 17.01 -12.61
N LEU A 263 5.44 16.89 -13.52
CA LEU A 263 4.32 17.83 -13.61
C LEU A 263 3.56 17.90 -12.27
N LYS A 264 3.23 16.74 -11.70
CA LYS A 264 2.59 16.64 -10.39
C LYS A 264 3.44 17.25 -9.27
N LYS A 265 4.74 16.94 -9.21
CA LYS A 265 5.64 17.41 -8.13
C LYS A 265 5.90 18.92 -8.18
N PHE A 266 6.05 19.49 -9.38
CA PHE A 266 6.40 20.90 -9.51
C PHE A 266 5.20 21.86 -9.52
N TYR A 267 4.06 21.40 -10.00
CA TYR A 267 2.88 22.24 -10.20
C TYR A 267 1.65 21.76 -9.41
N GLY A 268 1.77 20.62 -8.71
CA GLY A 268 0.66 20.04 -7.98
C GLY A 268 0.25 20.86 -6.77
N GLU A 269 -1.04 21.11 -6.70
CA GLU A 269 -1.75 21.72 -5.59
C GLU A 269 -3.06 20.97 -5.41
N ALA A 270 -3.65 21.03 -4.22
CA ALA A 270 -4.87 20.30 -3.93
C ALA A 270 -6.14 21.11 -4.20
N ILE A 271 -6.06 22.43 -4.38
CA ILE A 271 -7.23 23.34 -4.51
C ILE A 271 -7.06 24.22 -5.76
N ALA A 272 -7.86 23.91 -6.78
CA ALA A 272 -7.79 24.60 -8.07
C ALA A 272 -8.29 26.07 -8.02
N GLU A 273 -9.11 26.40 -7.04
CA GLU A 273 -9.61 27.77 -6.83
C GLU A 273 -8.47 28.76 -6.53
N ASN A 274 -7.35 28.29 -5.98
CA ASN A 274 -6.17 29.10 -5.66
C ASN A 274 -5.35 29.46 -6.90
N ILE A 275 -5.59 28.83 -8.05
CA ILE A 275 -4.79 29.00 -9.27
C ILE A 275 -5.42 30.05 -10.18
N SER A 276 -4.63 31.02 -10.63
CA SER A 276 -5.05 32.03 -11.61
C SER A 276 -5.47 31.38 -12.94
N LEU A 277 -6.48 31.98 -13.59
CA LEU A 277 -7.08 31.44 -14.83
C LEU A 277 -6.10 31.44 -16.01
N ASP A 278 -5.10 32.29 -15.99
CA ASP A 278 -4.07 32.49 -17.02
C ASP A 278 -2.73 31.84 -16.70
N GLU A 279 -2.57 31.27 -15.49
CA GLU A 279 -1.33 30.62 -15.10
C GLU A 279 -1.09 29.36 -15.91
N THR A 280 0.10 29.26 -16.54
CA THR A 280 0.47 28.12 -17.37
C THR A 280 1.65 27.36 -16.78
N CYS A 281 1.70 26.07 -17.07
CA CYS A 281 2.85 25.21 -16.79
C CYS A 281 3.32 24.53 -18.07
N SER A 282 4.62 24.19 -18.09
CA SER A 282 5.27 23.56 -19.25
C SER A 282 5.48 22.08 -19.01
N VAL A 283 5.07 21.25 -19.96
CA VAL A 283 5.29 19.81 -19.92
C VAL A 283 5.91 19.33 -21.21
N GLU A 284 6.88 18.43 -21.11
CA GLU A 284 7.45 17.73 -22.25
C GLU A 284 6.54 16.54 -22.63
N VAL A 285 5.97 16.61 -23.82
CA VAL A 285 5.08 15.57 -24.33
C VAL A 285 5.85 14.54 -25.16
N LEU A 286 5.20 13.42 -25.49
CA LEU A 286 5.78 12.41 -26.38
C LEU A 286 6.13 13.06 -27.73
N GLY A 287 7.35 12.79 -28.25
CA GLY A 287 7.90 13.44 -29.44
C GLY A 287 8.79 14.64 -29.14
N HIS A 288 9.16 14.83 -27.85
CA HIS A 288 10.14 15.83 -27.36
C HIS A 288 9.75 17.31 -27.57
N SER A 289 8.50 17.60 -27.87
CA SER A 289 8.01 18.97 -27.89
C SER A 289 7.55 19.40 -26.49
N ARG A 290 7.74 20.69 -26.15
CA ARG A 290 7.18 21.28 -24.93
C ARG A 290 5.82 21.90 -25.25
N LYS A 291 4.84 21.58 -24.41
CA LYS A 291 3.49 22.12 -24.49
C LYS A 291 3.21 22.98 -23.28
N GLN A 292 2.65 24.17 -23.52
CA GLN A 292 2.08 25.00 -22.46
C GLN A 292 0.64 24.58 -22.22
N ILE A 293 0.29 24.34 -20.97
CA ILE A 293 -1.06 23.98 -20.54
C ILE A 293 -1.47 24.85 -19.37
N LEU A 294 -2.76 25.07 -19.20
CA LEU A 294 -3.26 25.81 -18.02
C LEU A 294 -2.99 24.99 -16.76
N LYS A 295 -2.28 25.59 -15.80
CA LYS A 295 -1.97 24.96 -14.50
C LYS A 295 -3.24 24.58 -13.76
N ARG A 296 -4.28 25.42 -13.85
CA ARG A 296 -5.57 25.16 -13.24
C ARG A 296 -6.17 23.82 -13.67
N ASN A 297 -6.08 23.42 -14.95
CA ASN A 297 -6.59 22.13 -15.42
C ASN A 297 -5.83 20.95 -14.81
N VAL A 298 -4.51 21.10 -14.61
CA VAL A 298 -3.68 20.09 -13.93
C VAL A 298 -4.12 19.94 -12.48
N VAL A 299 -4.33 21.07 -11.80
CA VAL A 299 -4.73 21.09 -10.39
C VAL A 299 -6.16 20.58 -10.22
N GLU A 300 -7.10 20.89 -11.12
CA GLU A 300 -8.47 20.34 -11.09
C GLU A 300 -8.48 18.79 -11.16
N ILE A 301 -7.62 18.20 -12.00
CA ILE A 301 -7.48 16.73 -12.08
C ILE A 301 -6.94 16.15 -10.77
N ILE A 302 -5.92 16.79 -10.19
CA ILE A 302 -5.33 16.36 -8.91
C ILE A 302 -6.37 16.48 -7.79
N GLU A 303 -7.07 17.62 -7.71
CA GLU A 303 -8.08 17.91 -6.70
C GLU A 303 -9.21 16.85 -6.70
N GLU A 304 -9.77 16.52 -7.88
CA GLU A 304 -10.85 15.53 -7.96
C GLU A 304 -10.39 14.15 -7.48
N ARG A 305 -9.17 13.72 -7.81
CA ARG A 305 -8.64 12.45 -7.32
C ARG A 305 -8.38 12.46 -5.82
N LEU A 306 -7.90 13.57 -5.27
CA LEU A 306 -7.72 13.73 -3.82
C LEU A 306 -9.06 13.75 -3.07
N LYS A 307 -10.11 14.35 -3.66
CA LYS A 307 -11.49 14.29 -3.11
C LYS A 307 -11.99 12.85 -3.04
N ASP A 308 -11.71 12.03 -4.07
CA ASP A 308 -12.09 10.61 -4.03
C ASP A 308 -11.39 9.88 -2.88
N ILE A 309 -10.08 10.09 -2.70
CA ILE A 309 -9.31 9.48 -1.60
C ILE A 309 -9.91 9.91 -0.25
N ALA A 310 -10.21 11.20 -0.07
CA ALA A 310 -10.80 11.72 1.16
C ALA A 310 -12.19 11.11 1.44
N ARG A 311 -13.04 10.99 0.42
CA ARG A 311 -14.38 10.41 0.52
C ARG A 311 -14.33 8.91 0.85
N PHE A 312 -13.45 8.15 0.20
CA PHE A 312 -13.27 6.73 0.52
C PHE A 312 -12.72 6.53 1.93
N THR A 313 -11.76 7.36 2.36
CA THR A 313 -11.26 7.36 3.73
C THR A 313 -12.38 7.59 4.74
N LEU A 314 -13.18 8.64 4.53
CA LEU A 314 -14.32 8.95 5.40
C LEU A 314 -15.36 7.83 5.42
N LYS A 315 -15.64 7.21 4.25
CA LYS A 315 -16.54 6.04 4.15
C LYS A 315 -16.04 4.91 5.04
N ARG A 316 -14.74 4.55 4.97
CA ARG A 316 -14.16 3.49 5.82
C ARG A 316 -14.23 3.81 7.31
N LEU A 317 -13.95 5.06 7.71
CA LEU A 317 -14.07 5.49 9.11
C LEU A 317 -15.52 5.43 9.62
N ARG A 318 -16.49 5.75 8.78
CA ARG A 318 -17.93 5.65 9.10
C ARG A 318 -18.40 4.20 9.22
N GLU A 319 -18.02 3.32 8.30
CA GLU A 319 -18.31 1.88 8.33
C GLU A 319 -17.76 1.24 9.60
N ALA A 320 -16.54 1.62 10.01
CA ALA A 320 -15.93 1.20 11.26
C ALA A 320 -16.54 1.87 12.51
N LYS A 321 -17.48 2.83 12.36
CA LYS A 321 -18.09 3.63 13.44
C LYS A 321 -17.05 4.40 14.28
N LEU A 322 -15.99 4.90 13.61
CA LEU A 322 -14.88 5.59 14.23
C LEU A 322 -14.82 7.08 13.91
N SER A 323 -15.56 7.59 12.93
CA SER A 323 -15.52 8.99 12.51
C SER A 323 -15.75 9.99 13.65
N ASN A 324 -16.57 9.64 14.66
CA ASN A 324 -16.85 10.48 15.83
C ASN A 324 -16.02 10.08 17.07
N LYS A 325 -14.98 9.25 16.91
CA LYS A 325 -14.18 8.70 18.00
C LYS A 325 -12.70 9.03 17.87
N ILE A 326 -12.35 9.96 17.03
CA ILE A 326 -11.00 10.46 16.77
C ILE A 326 -10.96 11.98 16.97
N PRO A 327 -11.00 12.46 18.22
CA PRO A 327 -11.03 13.88 18.52
C PRO A 327 -9.79 14.63 18.03
N CYS A 328 -8.62 13.96 17.92
CA CYS A 328 -7.42 14.55 17.33
C CYS A 328 -7.47 14.62 15.78
N GLY A 329 -8.56 14.16 15.15
CA GLY A 329 -8.77 14.26 13.71
C GLY A 329 -7.94 13.29 12.90
N VAL A 330 -7.43 13.77 11.76
CA VAL A 330 -6.70 12.98 10.75
C VAL A 330 -5.31 13.56 10.53
N ILE A 331 -4.31 12.71 10.45
CA ILE A 331 -2.94 13.06 10.10
C ILE A 331 -2.67 12.47 8.70
N LEU A 332 -2.34 13.34 7.75
CA LEU A 332 -1.91 12.95 6.41
C LEU A 332 -0.41 12.72 6.37
N THR A 333 0.01 11.66 5.71
CA THR A 333 1.42 11.34 5.46
C THR A 333 1.58 10.63 4.11
N GLY A 334 2.78 10.19 3.79
CA GLY A 334 3.11 9.64 2.49
C GLY A 334 3.53 10.69 1.48
N GLY A 335 3.92 10.25 0.28
CA GLY A 335 4.47 11.15 -0.74
C GLY A 335 3.51 12.24 -1.22
N SER A 336 2.21 11.95 -1.26
CA SER A 336 1.19 12.91 -1.70
C SER A 336 0.82 13.95 -0.63
N ALA A 337 1.14 13.72 0.64
CA ALA A 337 0.89 14.69 1.71
C ALA A 337 1.71 16.01 1.55
N TYR A 338 2.69 16.02 0.65
CA TYR A 338 3.45 17.23 0.30
C TYR A 338 2.77 18.11 -0.76
N LEU A 339 1.62 17.70 -1.31
CA LEU A 339 0.86 18.58 -2.19
C LEU A 339 0.33 19.78 -1.39
N THR A 340 0.53 20.97 -1.93
CA THR A 340 0.12 22.22 -1.26
C THR A 340 -1.38 22.22 -0.98
N ASN A 341 -1.79 22.64 0.23
CA ASN A 341 -3.19 22.75 0.68
C ASN A 341 -3.99 21.43 0.72
N ILE A 342 -3.31 20.27 0.75
CA ILE A 342 -3.99 18.97 0.83
C ILE A 342 -4.77 18.81 2.15
N ASP A 343 -4.23 19.29 3.25
CA ASP A 343 -4.86 19.30 4.57
C ASP A 343 -6.18 20.10 4.58
N GLN A 344 -6.19 21.25 3.91
CA GLN A 344 -7.39 22.08 3.76
C GLN A 344 -8.47 21.37 2.91
N LEU A 345 -8.07 20.74 1.81
CA LEU A 345 -8.96 19.95 0.98
C LEU A 345 -9.60 18.80 1.76
N PHE A 346 -8.77 18.00 2.44
CA PHE A 346 -9.25 16.87 3.23
C PHE A 346 -10.13 17.33 4.40
N SER A 347 -9.75 18.41 5.09
CA SER A 347 -10.58 18.98 6.16
C SER A 347 -11.98 19.38 5.67
N ARG A 348 -12.05 20.01 4.49
CA ARG A 348 -13.31 20.40 3.84
C ARG A 348 -14.15 19.19 3.42
N GLU A 349 -13.55 18.20 2.76
CA GLU A 349 -14.25 17.01 2.25
C GLU A 349 -14.72 16.06 3.37
N MET A 350 -13.92 15.92 4.41
CA MET A 350 -14.22 15.01 5.52
C MET A 350 -15.04 15.69 6.64
N ASN A 351 -15.07 17.01 6.69
CA ASN A 351 -15.63 17.82 7.80
C ASN A 351 -15.00 17.41 9.15
N MET A 352 -13.67 17.30 9.17
CA MET A 352 -12.87 16.90 10.33
C MET A 352 -11.62 17.76 10.40
N SER A 353 -10.98 17.83 11.58
CA SER A 353 -9.63 18.40 11.70
C SER A 353 -8.63 17.52 10.96
N VAL A 354 -7.83 18.13 10.08
CA VAL A 354 -6.80 17.43 9.29
C VAL A 354 -5.51 18.23 9.34
N ARG A 355 -4.39 17.56 9.55
CA ARG A 355 -3.04 18.13 9.42
C ARG A 355 -2.12 17.20 8.66
N CYS A 356 -1.08 17.74 8.06
CA CYS A 356 0.03 16.91 7.56
C CYS A 356 0.97 16.52 8.71
N ALA A 357 1.57 15.35 8.63
CA ALA A 357 2.61 14.93 9.56
C ALA A 357 3.86 15.82 9.40
N ASP A 358 4.43 16.28 10.50
CA ASP A 358 5.57 17.19 10.56
C ASP A 358 6.71 16.68 11.45
N THR A 359 6.44 15.73 12.32
CA THR A 359 7.37 15.27 13.36
C THR A 359 7.45 13.74 13.37
N LEU A 360 8.64 13.22 13.66
CA LEU A 360 8.87 11.81 14.00
C LEU A 360 9.13 11.68 15.49
N TYR A 361 8.49 10.70 16.10
CA TYR A 361 8.62 10.36 17.52
C TYR A 361 9.44 9.07 17.73
N GLY A 362 9.96 8.90 18.94
CA GLY A 362 10.69 7.68 19.31
C GLY A 362 12.09 7.57 18.71
N VAL A 363 12.56 8.63 18.09
CA VAL A 363 13.90 8.73 17.52
C VAL A 363 14.66 9.87 18.18
N ASP A 364 15.95 9.64 18.46
CA ASP A 364 16.85 10.70 18.90
C ASP A 364 17.34 11.52 17.71
N ASP A 365 17.88 12.70 18.03
CA ASP A 365 18.38 13.67 17.06
C ASP A 365 19.34 12.99 16.06
N ILE A 366 19.04 13.18 14.80
CA ILE A 366 19.67 12.48 13.69
C ILE A 366 21.06 13.04 13.46
N SER A 367 21.99 12.21 13.00
CA SER A 367 23.28 12.67 12.49
C SER A 367 23.06 13.87 11.53
N LYS A 368 23.80 14.95 11.72
CA LYS A 368 23.63 16.27 11.06
C LYS A 368 23.51 16.24 9.52
N ASP A 369 23.79 15.09 8.92
CA ASP A 369 23.84 14.90 7.47
C ASP A 369 22.61 14.21 6.86
N ASN A 370 21.75 13.57 7.67
CA ASN A 370 20.55 12.83 7.20
C ASN A 370 19.28 13.42 7.82
N VAL A 371 18.63 14.34 7.12
CA VAL A 371 17.33 14.87 7.54
C VAL A 371 16.25 13.83 7.27
N LEU A 372 15.78 13.12 8.32
CA LEU A 372 14.59 12.29 8.24
C LEU A 372 13.37 13.18 8.02
N THR A 373 12.52 12.76 7.10
CA THR A 373 11.21 13.36 6.89
C THR A 373 10.12 12.37 7.28
N THR A 374 8.91 12.83 7.40
CA THR A 374 7.77 11.97 7.74
C THR A 374 7.46 10.91 6.67
N THR A 375 8.05 11.00 5.47
CA THR A 375 8.00 9.92 4.46
C THR A 375 8.78 8.67 4.84
N GLN A 376 9.67 8.74 5.83
CA GLN A 376 10.38 7.59 6.41
C GLN A 376 9.68 7.03 7.65
N SER A 377 8.52 7.54 8.04
CA SER A 377 7.78 7.11 9.24
C SER A 377 7.53 5.60 9.30
N ILE A 378 7.24 4.95 8.17
CA ILE A 378 7.03 3.51 8.12
C ILE A 378 8.32 2.77 8.48
N VAL A 379 9.44 3.05 7.82
CA VAL A 379 10.69 2.33 8.07
C VAL A 379 11.23 2.58 9.49
N VAL A 380 11.05 3.79 10.02
CA VAL A 380 11.35 4.13 11.41
C VAL A 380 10.43 3.34 12.35
N GLY A 381 9.13 3.33 12.08
CA GLY A 381 8.16 2.56 12.86
C GLY A 381 8.44 1.06 12.87
N ILE A 382 8.90 0.49 11.73
CA ILE A 382 9.30 -0.92 11.65
C ILE A 382 10.47 -1.21 12.60
N MET A 383 11.46 -0.33 12.66
CA MET A 383 12.58 -0.48 13.59
C MET A 383 12.12 -0.36 15.05
N LEU A 384 11.29 0.64 15.39
CA LEU A 384 10.71 0.81 16.72
C LEU A 384 9.90 -0.42 17.15
N HIS A 385 9.07 -0.96 16.26
CA HIS A 385 8.31 -2.18 16.48
C HIS A 385 9.23 -3.39 16.69
N GLY A 386 10.27 -3.55 15.86
CA GLY A 386 11.25 -4.61 16.01
C GLY A 386 12.01 -4.57 17.33
N MET A 387 12.31 -3.37 17.85
CA MET A 387 12.92 -3.20 19.18
C MET A 387 12.01 -3.71 20.31
N GLN A 388 10.70 -3.43 20.24
CA GLN A 388 9.73 -3.87 21.25
C GLN A 388 9.60 -5.41 21.26
N HIS A 389 9.64 -6.06 20.11
CA HIS A 389 9.57 -7.52 19.99
C HIS A 389 10.85 -8.23 20.43
N THR A 390 12.00 -7.60 20.32
CA THR A 390 13.26 -8.15 20.84
C THR A 390 13.27 -8.16 22.37
N ILE A 391 12.63 -7.19 23.04
CA ILE A 391 12.53 -7.09 24.51
C ILE A 391 11.45 -8.04 25.07
N GLY A 392 10.38 -8.28 24.30
CA GLY A 392 9.22 -9.10 24.70
C GLY A 392 9.33 -10.59 24.41
N SER A 393 10.46 -11.10 23.89
CA SER A 393 10.61 -12.51 23.50
C SER A 393 10.63 -13.50 24.67
N GLU A 394 10.53 -13.07 25.92
CA GLU A 394 10.28 -13.97 27.07
C GLU A 394 8.79 -14.24 27.34
N VAL A 395 7.86 -13.54 26.68
CA VAL A 395 6.41 -13.80 26.81
C VAL A 395 5.89 -14.37 25.49
N SER A 396 6.07 -15.68 25.35
CA SER A 396 5.32 -16.64 24.53
C SER A 396 4.98 -16.22 23.08
N HIS A 397 5.99 -16.08 22.22
CA HIS A 397 5.84 -16.69 20.91
C HIS A 397 6.23 -18.17 21.05
N THR A 398 5.27 -19.04 21.12
CA THR A 398 5.52 -20.45 20.85
C THR A 398 6.08 -20.49 19.43
N ARG A 399 7.40 -20.52 19.39
CA ARG A 399 8.17 -20.84 18.18
C ARG A 399 7.60 -22.18 17.74
N GLN A 400 6.66 -22.16 16.79
CA GLN A 400 6.55 -23.31 15.93
C GLN A 400 7.90 -23.35 15.22
N GLU A 401 8.83 -24.08 15.83
CA GLU A 401 9.94 -24.65 15.11
C GLU A 401 9.32 -25.28 13.87
N VAL A 402 9.53 -24.62 12.75
CA VAL A 402 9.57 -25.32 11.48
C VAL A 402 10.72 -26.28 11.70
N THR A 403 10.38 -27.49 12.17
CA THR A 403 11.27 -28.63 12.13
C THR A 403 11.83 -28.59 10.72
N ALA A 404 13.13 -28.29 10.65
CA ALA A 404 13.89 -28.48 9.43
C ALA A 404 13.44 -29.85 8.94
N ILE A 405 12.83 -29.90 7.76
CA ILE A 405 12.53 -31.16 7.09
C ILE A 405 13.92 -31.74 6.83
N THR A 406 14.39 -32.55 7.79
CA THR A 406 15.47 -33.49 7.55
C THR A 406 14.99 -34.31 6.36
N PRO A 407 15.73 -34.34 5.25
CA PRO A 407 15.36 -35.23 4.17
C PRO A 407 15.18 -36.63 4.78
N PRO A 408 14.13 -37.37 4.40
CA PRO A 408 13.91 -38.69 4.95
C PRO A 408 15.20 -39.50 4.76
N PRO A 409 15.63 -40.30 5.75
CA PRO A 409 16.83 -41.11 5.63
C PRO A 409 16.69 -41.91 4.36
N THR A 410 17.68 -41.80 3.48
CA THR A 410 17.79 -42.57 2.26
C THR A 410 17.63 -44.04 2.64
N GLN A 411 16.45 -44.61 2.39
CA GLN A 411 16.26 -46.05 2.50
C GLN A 411 17.24 -46.65 1.54
N GLN A 412 18.25 -47.34 2.08
CA GLN A 412 19.10 -48.23 1.31
C GLN A 412 18.18 -49.25 0.66
N THR A 413 18.02 -49.16 -0.65
CA THR A 413 17.35 -50.16 -1.44
C THR A 413 18.04 -51.51 -1.21
N PRO A 414 17.30 -52.60 -0.89
CA PRO A 414 17.90 -53.90 -0.80
C PRO A 414 18.53 -54.28 -2.16
N PRO A 415 19.62 -55.10 -2.16
CA PRO A 415 20.29 -55.44 -3.39
C PRO A 415 19.32 -56.14 -4.35
N THR A 416 19.28 -55.63 -5.57
CA THR A 416 18.47 -56.16 -6.67
C THR A 416 18.90 -57.61 -6.96
N PRO A 417 17.98 -58.59 -7.01
CA PRO A 417 18.35 -59.94 -7.44
C PRO A 417 18.80 -59.96 -8.89
N PRO A 418 19.71 -60.89 -9.29
CA PRO A 418 20.29 -60.95 -10.63
C PRO A 418 19.20 -61.15 -11.70
N ILE A 419 19.24 -60.34 -12.74
CA ILE A 419 18.34 -60.37 -13.89
C ILE A 419 18.61 -61.61 -14.70
N PRO A 420 17.61 -62.46 -15.03
CA PRO A 420 17.77 -63.57 -15.95
C PRO A 420 18.03 -63.04 -17.39
N PRO A 421 18.73 -63.81 -18.24
CA PRO A 421 19.12 -63.37 -19.58
C PRO A 421 17.89 -63.09 -20.47
N ILE A 422 17.86 -61.92 -21.07
CA ILE A 422 16.82 -61.45 -21.98
C ILE A 422 16.93 -62.19 -23.29
N HIS A 423 15.93 -63.02 -23.64
CA HIS A 423 15.74 -63.48 -25.00
C HIS A 423 15.44 -62.27 -25.91
N GLN A 424 16.24 -62.12 -26.98
CA GLN A 424 16.02 -61.11 -28.01
C GLN A 424 14.65 -61.31 -28.68
N ALA A 425 13.80 -60.33 -28.58
CA ALA A 425 12.58 -60.24 -29.36
C ALA A 425 12.87 -59.82 -30.81
N PRO A 426 12.09 -60.26 -31.79
CA PRO A 426 12.31 -59.94 -33.19
C PRO A 426 12.06 -58.46 -33.48
N PRO A 427 12.69 -57.90 -34.56
CA PRO A 427 12.63 -56.46 -34.83
C PRO A 427 11.23 -55.99 -35.22
N THR A 428 10.80 -54.93 -34.59
CA THR A 428 9.54 -54.22 -34.86
C THR A 428 9.56 -53.56 -36.23
N PRO A 429 8.54 -53.66 -37.09
CA PRO A 429 8.52 -53.04 -38.39
C PRO A 429 8.46 -51.50 -38.28
N THR A 430 9.20 -50.86 -39.18
CA THR A 430 9.27 -49.39 -39.35
C THR A 430 7.90 -48.80 -39.65
N PRO A 431 7.48 -47.71 -38.99
CA PRO A 431 6.21 -47.07 -39.33
C PRO A 431 6.29 -46.38 -40.70
N THR A 432 5.31 -46.66 -41.53
CA THR A 432 5.03 -46.03 -42.83
C THR A 432 4.67 -44.56 -42.61
N PRO A 433 5.16 -43.61 -43.43
CA PRO A 433 4.86 -42.19 -43.28
C PRO A 433 3.39 -41.88 -43.59
N THR A 434 2.75 -41.18 -42.69
CA THR A 434 1.39 -40.64 -42.82
C THR A 434 1.38 -39.56 -43.91
N PRO A 435 0.40 -39.56 -44.82
CA PRO A 435 0.30 -38.54 -45.87
C PRO A 435 -0.08 -37.18 -45.31
N THR A 436 0.63 -36.16 -45.76
CA THR A 436 0.40 -34.74 -45.49
C THR A 436 -0.92 -34.29 -46.10
N PRO A 437 -1.74 -33.49 -45.37
CA PRO A 437 -2.97 -32.95 -45.96
C PRO A 437 -2.64 -31.87 -47.00
N PRO A 438 -3.51 -31.71 -48.05
CA PRO A 438 -3.24 -30.83 -49.17
C PRO A 438 -3.38 -29.34 -48.76
N THR A 439 -2.43 -28.55 -49.25
CA THR A 439 -2.40 -27.09 -49.18
C THR A 439 -3.57 -26.48 -49.98
N PRO A 440 -4.27 -25.46 -49.49
CA PRO A 440 -5.27 -24.76 -50.25
C PRO A 440 -4.67 -23.91 -51.40
N PRO A 441 -5.36 -23.73 -52.52
CA PRO A 441 -4.81 -23.10 -53.71
C PRO A 441 -4.56 -21.61 -53.55
N VAL A 442 -3.40 -21.19 -54.00
CA VAL A 442 -2.98 -19.78 -54.17
C VAL A 442 -3.81 -19.19 -55.32
N LYS A 443 -4.50 -18.08 -55.07
CA LYS A 443 -5.09 -17.26 -56.12
C LYS A 443 -4.00 -16.43 -56.80
N GLU A 444 -3.84 -16.66 -58.09
CA GLU A 444 -3.00 -15.89 -59.00
C GLU A 444 -3.46 -14.42 -59.05
N LYS A 445 -2.46 -13.55 -59.02
CA LYS A 445 -2.55 -12.14 -59.40
C LYS A 445 -2.61 -12.05 -60.92
N ASP A 446 -3.68 -11.53 -61.45
CA ASP A 446 -3.69 -11.02 -62.81
C ASP A 446 -3.16 -9.60 -62.86
N SER A 447 -2.36 -9.41 -63.88
CA SER A 447 -1.54 -8.31 -64.27
C SER A 447 -2.31 -7.05 -64.67
N GLU A 448 -1.66 -5.91 -64.40
CA GLU A 448 -1.90 -4.59 -65.02
C GLU A 448 -1.89 -4.63 -66.51
N PRO A 449 -2.52 -3.61 -67.15
CA PRO A 449 -1.71 -2.81 -68.08
C PRO A 449 -1.80 -1.28 -67.80
N GLU A 450 -0.65 -0.69 -67.99
CA GLU A 450 -0.41 0.73 -68.22
C GLU A 450 -1.16 1.23 -69.43
N VAL A 451 -1.49 2.50 -69.52
CA VAL A 451 -1.20 3.45 -70.61
C VAL A 451 -1.78 4.83 -70.27
N ASP A 452 -0.89 5.76 -70.11
CA ASP A 452 -0.67 7.06 -70.73
C ASP A 452 -1.73 8.16 -70.81
N SER A 453 -1.16 9.35 -70.49
CA SER A 453 -1.29 10.68 -71.11
C SER A 453 -2.34 11.65 -70.58
N GLU A 454 -1.79 12.70 -69.97
CA GLU A 454 -2.24 14.10 -70.01
C GLU A 454 -2.40 14.60 -71.51
N PRO A 455 -2.97 15.76 -71.84
CA PRO A 455 -3.03 17.01 -71.09
C PRO A 455 -4.26 17.94 -71.35
N ASP A 456 -4.28 19.07 -70.61
CA ASP A 456 -4.73 20.44 -70.92
C ASP A 456 -6.23 20.70 -71.25
N ASP A 457 -6.87 21.66 -70.68
CA ASP A 457 -6.85 23.10 -70.89
C ASP A 457 -8.17 23.78 -70.45
N ASN A 458 -7.99 24.94 -69.84
CA ASN A 458 -8.82 26.15 -69.93
C ASN A 458 -10.36 26.16 -69.78
N GLY A 459 -10.76 27.07 -68.88
CA GLY A 459 -12.01 27.75 -69.06
C GLY A 459 -12.69 28.37 -67.85
N LYS A 460 -12.31 29.59 -67.53
CA LYS A 460 -13.18 30.55 -66.79
C LYS A 460 -14.09 31.22 -67.90
N PRO A 461 -15.11 32.06 -67.57
CA PRO A 461 -15.87 32.41 -66.31
C PRO A 461 -17.38 32.63 -66.57
N GLY A 462 -18.17 32.97 -65.58
CA GLY A 462 -19.47 33.59 -65.73
C GLY A 462 -20.36 33.63 -64.47
N LYS A 463 -20.36 34.66 -63.80
CA LYS A 463 -21.32 35.78 -63.51
C LYS A 463 -22.77 35.41 -63.29
N GLY A 464 -23.30 35.93 -62.19
CA GLY A 464 -24.66 36.49 -62.20
C GLY A 464 -25.44 36.22 -60.89
N ASN A 465 -25.45 37.21 -59.99
CA ASN A 465 -26.61 38.02 -59.58
C ASN A 465 -27.81 37.25 -58.96
N THR A 466 -28.38 37.63 -57.91
CA THR A 466 -28.82 38.84 -57.17
C THR A 466 -29.88 38.48 -56.13
N THR A 467 -29.88 39.22 -55.02
CA THR A 467 -31.04 39.75 -54.25
C THR A 467 -32.01 38.76 -53.61
N ASP A 468 -32.32 38.80 -52.33
CA ASP A 468 -33.06 39.85 -51.62
C ASP A 468 -33.16 39.57 -50.11
N THR A 469 -32.88 40.59 -49.30
CA THR A 469 -33.35 40.75 -47.93
C THR A 469 -34.68 41.55 -48.02
N PRO A 470 -35.65 41.45 -47.10
CA PRO A 470 -35.77 42.04 -45.79
C PRO A 470 -36.82 41.41 -44.84
N PRO A 471 -37.27 42.02 -43.74
CA PRO A 471 -36.67 42.80 -42.67
C PRO A 471 -37.07 42.37 -41.24
N ILE A 472 -36.42 43.03 -40.28
CA ILE A 472 -36.51 43.11 -38.85
C ILE A 472 -37.95 43.24 -38.27
N LYS A 473 -38.21 42.56 -37.13
CA LYS A 473 -39.10 43.06 -36.03
C LYS A 473 -38.61 42.56 -34.69
N GLU A 474 -38.12 43.48 -33.86
CA GLU A 474 -38.13 43.36 -32.41
C GLU A 474 -39.52 43.51 -31.84
N PRO A 475 -39.84 42.92 -30.69
CA PRO A 475 -40.05 43.74 -29.50
C PRO A 475 -39.42 43.18 -28.19
N ALA A 476 -39.17 44.10 -27.27
CA ALA A 476 -38.56 44.03 -25.96
C ALA A 476 -39.46 43.38 -24.90
N PRO A 477 -39.05 43.47 -23.55
CA PRO A 477 -38.30 42.46 -22.87
C PRO A 477 -39.07 41.85 -21.69
N THR A 478 -38.80 40.61 -21.32
CA THR A 478 -39.22 40.06 -20.02
C THR A 478 -38.08 39.25 -19.43
N GLY A 479 -37.86 39.48 -18.14
CA GLY A 479 -36.73 39.03 -17.36
C GLY A 479 -36.42 37.53 -17.37
N GLY A 480 -35.14 37.21 -17.49
CA GLY A 480 -34.62 35.86 -17.46
C GLY A 480 -33.24 35.85 -16.83
N LYS A 481 -33.05 34.96 -15.90
CA LYS A 481 -31.86 34.67 -15.09
C LYS A 481 -30.58 34.53 -15.93
N PRO A 482 -29.40 34.80 -15.36
CA PRO A 482 -28.14 34.70 -16.08
C PRO A 482 -27.80 33.25 -16.40
N GLY A 483 -27.70 32.93 -17.69
CA GLY A 483 -27.23 31.66 -18.22
C GLY A 483 -25.73 31.54 -18.07
N LYS A 484 -25.29 30.50 -17.38
CA LYS A 484 -23.90 30.09 -17.24
C LYS A 484 -23.35 29.66 -18.62
N GLY A 485 -22.50 30.46 -19.20
CA GLY A 485 -21.62 30.02 -20.28
C GLY A 485 -20.52 29.12 -19.70
N ARG A 486 -20.69 27.82 -19.82
CA ARG A 486 -19.65 26.83 -19.55
C ARG A 486 -19.22 26.24 -20.89
N THR A 487 -18.08 26.71 -21.40
CA THR A 487 -17.20 25.93 -22.29
C THR A 487 -16.08 25.36 -21.45
N GLY A 488 -16.42 24.55 -20.45
CA GLY A 488 -15.48 23.69 -19.74
C GLY A 488 -15.71 22.27 -20.23
N ILE A 489 -14.69 21.61 -20.70
CA ILE A 489 -14.74 20.18 -20.97
C ILE A 489 -15.09 19.51 -19.64
N ASN A 490 -16.26 18.90 -19.55
CA ASN A 490 -16.71 18.19 -18.35
C ASN A 490 -15.94 16.88 -18.20
N ILE A 491 -14.69 16.97 -17.66
CA ILE A 491 -13.82 15.83 -17.38
C ILE A 491 -14.39 15.01 -16.21
N GLY A 492 -15.04 15.68 -15.24
CA GLY A 492 -15.63 15.03 -14.07
C GLY A 492 -16.71 14.00 -14.40
N GLY A 493 -17.54 14.23 -15.43
CA GLY A 493 -18.59 13.28 -15.82
C GLY A 493 -18.07 11.98 -16.44
N LYS A 494 -16.94 12.00 -17.16
CA LYS A 494 -16.30 10.79 -17.71
C LYS A 494 -15.52 10.03 -16.63
N VAL A 495 -14.90 10.74 -15.70
CA VAL A 495 -14.17 10.14 -14.57
C VAL A 495 -15.18 9.49 -13.60
N MET A 496 -16.31 10.13 -13.30
CA MET A 496 -17.37 9.54 -12.46
C MET A 496 -17.97 8.27 -13.08
N GLY A 497 -18.27 8.24 -14.39
CA GLY A 497 -18.80 7.02 -15.02
C GLY A 497 -17.83 5.85 -15.02
N TRP A 498 -16.52 6.11 -14.94
CA TRP A 498 -15.49 5.08 -14.82
C TRP A 498 -15.28 4.65 -13.36
N ILE A 499 -15.42 5.59 -12.41
CA ILE A 499 -15.38 5.33 -10.96
C ILE A 499 -16.60 4.54 -10.50
N ASP A 500 -17.79 4.77 -11.09
CA ASP A 500 -18.96 3.93 -10.83
C ASP A 500 -18.75 2.49 -11.30
N GLY A 501 -18.02 2.29 -12.41
CA GLY A 501 -17.56 0.98 -12.88
C GLY A 501 -16.52 0.34 -11.94
N ILE A 502 -15.59 1.13 -11.39
CA ILE A 502 -14.62 0.68 -10.39
C ILE A 502 -15.31 0.50 -9.03
N SER A 503 -16.25 1.37 -8.64
CA SER A 503 -17.03 1.21 -7.41
C SER A 503 -17.78 -0.11 -7.39
N SER A 504 -18.38 -0.54 -8.50
CA SER A 504 -19.05 -1.85 -8.58
C SER A 504 -18.06 -3.02 -8.53
N THR A 505 -16.86 -2.88 -9.10
CA THR A 505 -15.78 -3.87 -8.99
C THR A 505 -15.13 -3.83 -7.60
N PHE A 506 -15.06 -2.65 -7.00
CA PHE A 506 -14.59 -2.42 -5.62
C PHE A 506 -15.59 -2.88 -4.57
N ASP A 507 -16.87 -2.62 -4.76
CA ASP A 507 -17.94 -3.13 -3.87
C ASP A 507 -18.00 -4.67 -3.95
N ASN A 508 -17.65 -5.29 -5.09
CA ASN A 508 -17.48 -6.74 -5.21
C ASN A 508 -16.18 -7.24 -4.55
N LEU A 509 -15.08 -6.48 -4.59
CA LEU A 509 -13.83 -6.80 -3.88
C LEU A 509 -13.92 -6.52 -2.37
N LEU A 510 -14.67 -5.50 -1.97
CA LEU A 510 -14.86 -5.09 -0.58
C LEU A 510 -16.14 -5.70 0.02
N GLY A 511 -17.15 -6.04 -0.78
CA GLY A 511 -18.39 -6.70 -0.38
C GLY A 511 -18.21 -8.18 -0.05
N ASN A 512 -17.10 -8.80 -0.49
CA ASN A 512 -16.65 -10.12 -0.04
C ASN A 512 -15.85 -10.09 1.28
N GLY A 513 -15.76 -8.94 1.95
CA GLY A 513 -15.48 -8.83 3.39
C GLY A 513 -16.62 -9.49 4.17
N GLY A 514 -16.70 -10.80 3.97
CA GLY A 514 -17.77 -11.67 4.23
C GLY A 514 -18.30 -11.66 5.65
N ASN A 515 -19.45 -12.18 5.73
CA ASN A 515 -20.06 -12.73 6.92
C ASN A 515 -19.00 -13.15 7.95
N LYS A 516 -19.02 -12.50 9.13
CA LYS A 516 -18.16 -12.73 10.30
C LYS A 516 -18.06 -14.21 10.76
N LYS A 517 -18.69 -15.16 10.06
CA LYS A 517 -18.70 -16.59 10.39
C LYS A 517 -17.73 -17.43 9.57
N ASP A 518 -17.12 -16.89 8.50
CA ASP A 518 -16.29 -17.69 7.60
C ASP A 518 -14.78 -17.57 7.87
N TYR A 519 -14.37 -16.81 8.90
CA TYR A 519 -12.96 -16.61 9.27
C TYR A 519 -12.55 -17.30 10.58
N LEU A 520 -13.45 -18.08 11.22
CA LEU A 520 -13.14 -18.82 12.45
C LEU A 520 -13.36 -20.32 12.27
#